data_58f2da974c71ce42d15303232ac83385
#
_entry.id   58f2da974c71ce42d15303232ac83385
#
_cell.length_a   1.000
_cell.length_b   1.000
_cell.length_c   1.000
_cell.angle_alpha   90.00
_cell.angle_beta   90.00
_cell.angle_gamma   90.00
#
_symmetry.space_group_name_H-M   'P 1'
#
loop_
_entity.id
_entity.type
_entity.pdbx_description
1 polymer ?
#
loop_
_entity_poly.entity_id
_entity_poly.type
_entity_poly.pdbx_seq_one_letter_code
_entity_poly.pdbx_strand_id
1 'polypeptide(L)'
;MLFADVTFGINEGEKVGLIAKNGTGKTTLLSIIAGKEDYDSGRIVFNNDIRVGYLEQVPSFQSSKSVIDTCIEGDEPLAIAVRNYEHALHNGNSDAMTAAIQEMDNCKAWDYEDRFKQILSMLKITDINQPIEQLSGGQIKRVALAKILINEPNLLILDEPTNHLDIDMIEWLENYLSRNRMAILMVTHDRYFLDKVCNKIVEIDNEKVYSYNGKYNYFLEKRIERLDAQNAELARAKNLYRTELEWMRRQPQARGSKARYRINAFHELQDKVSTKVNNKTLDINIKSSYIGSKIFVAHNVSKSFGENVIVKDFSYIFARYEKLGIVGNNGAGKSSFIKLLLNEYQPDNGFFEIGETVRFGYYSQEGITFNESKKVIDSVREIAEHIHFDEKTSYSASQFLNLFLFSAKDQQKLIAKLSGGEKRRLYLATVLMRQPNFLILDEPTNDLDIVTLEVLEDYISKFKGCVIIISHDRFFMDRTVDHIFVFEGNGVIKDFPGNYSEYREWKQENDKLKDAEKPKEQQKAKASNAEKNRNSNKLTFKERKEFEELTKELDSLNNEKQEIETIFSNGSNTADLDRLAKRYNELKSIIDEKEYRWLELSEKE
;
A
#
# COMPACT_ATOMS: atom_id res chain seq x y z
N MET A 1 -4.51 -20.94 22.41
CA MET A 1 -3.10 -20.68 22.07
C MET A 1 -3.08 -20.10 20.67
N LEU A 2 -2.49 -18.93 20.45
CA LEU A 2 -2.46 -18.27 19.15
C LEU A 2 -1.24 -18.71 18.33
N PHE A 3 -0.09 -18.77 18.98
CA PHE A 3 1.18 -19.24 18.41
C PHE A 3 2.07 -19.82 19.51
N ALA A 4 3.00 -20.69 19.12
CA ALA A 4 4.01 -21.30 19.98
C ALA A 4 5.36 -21.38 19.24
N ASP A 5 6.45 -21.40 19.99
CA ASP A 5 7.82 -21.61 19.49
C ASP A 5 8.22 -20.67 18.33
N VAL A 6 7.72 -19.41 18.37
CA VAL A 6 8.05 -18.39 17.37
C VAL A 6 9.45 -17.85 17.67
N THR A 7 10.41 -18.13 16.79
CA THR A 7 11.78 -17.62 16.90
C THR A 7 12.21 -16.98 15.59
N PHE A 8 12.50 -15.70 15.60
CA PHE A 8 13.11 -14.97 14.48
C PHE A 8 13.86 -13.73 15.01
N GLY A 9 14.74 -13.21 14.19
CA GLY A 9 15.48 -11.97 14.48
C GLY A 9 15.36 -10.98 13.34
N ILE A 10 15.50 -9.69 13.68
CA ILE A 10 15.51 -8.57 12.74
C ILE A 10 16.81 -7.81 12.97
N ASN A 11 17.60 -7.65 11.91
CA ASN A 11 18.84 -6.89 11.93
C ASN A 11 18.60 -5.43 11.53
N GLU A 12 19.56 -4.57 11.82
CA GLU A 12 19.53 -3.18 11.39
C GLU A 12 19.39 -3.08 9.86
N GLY A 13 18.47 -2.25 9.40
CA GLY A 13 18.16 -2.07 7.96
C GLY A 13 17.42 -3.26 7.32
N GLU A 14 17.13 -4.32 8.06
CA GLU A 14 16.33 -5.44 7.57
C GLU A 14 14.84 -5.08 7.54
N LYS A 15 14.17 -5.39 6.45
CA LYS A 15 12.75 -5.07 6.24
C LYS A 15 11.97 -6.36 6.10
N VAL A 16 11.29 -6.72 7.18
CA VAL A 16 10.61 -8.01 7.35
C VAL A 16 9.11 -7.88 7.15
N GLY A 17 8.56 -8.63 6.19
CA GLY A 17 7.11 -8.82 6.03
C GLY A 17 6.65 -10.05 6.79
N LEU A 18 5.68 -9.92 7.68
CA LEU A 18 5.07 -11.02 8.41
C LEU A 18 3.76 -11.46 7.74
N ILE A 19 3.72 -12.68 7.27
CA ILE A 19 2.56 -13.27 6.58
C ILE A 19 1.98 -14.41 7.43
N ALA A 20 0.68 -14.37 7.68
CA ALA A 20 -0.05 -15.45 8.32
C ALA A 20 -1.55 -15.33 8.02
N LYS A 21 -2.31 -16.42 8.22
CA LYS A 21 -3.77 -16.43 8.09
C LYS A 21 -4.42 -15.47 9.09
N ASN A 22 -5.62 -14.97 8.78
CA ASN A 22 -6.37 -14.17 9.75
C ASN A 22 -6.73 -15.02 10.97
N GLY A 23 -6.68 -14.39 12.16
CA GLY A 23 -6.94 -15.08 13.43
C GLY A 23 -5.76 -15.86 14.02
N THR A 24 -4.57 -15.83 13.40
CA THR A 24 -3.36 -16.48 13.95
C THR A 24 -2.60 -15.65 14.99
N GLY A 25 -3.10 -14.44 15.31
CA GLY A 25 -2.48 -13.57 16.31
C GLY A 25 -1.39 -12.65 15.77
N LYS A 26 -1.41 -12.26 14.48
CA LYS A 26 -0.43 -11.31 13.90
C LYS A 26 -0.33 -10.01 14.70
N THR A 27 -1.47 -9.33 14.88
CA THR A 27 -1.57 -8.07 15.65
C THR A 27 -1.10 -8.25 17.09
N THR A 28 -1.51 -9.34 17.74
CA THR A 28 -1.05 -9.69 19.10
C THR A 28 0.47 -9.87 19.16
N LEU A 29 1.07 -10.55 18.16
CA LEU A 29 2.53 -10.69 18.10
C LEU A 29 3.23 -9.34 17.94
N LEU A 30 2.70 -8.46 17.08
CA LEU A 30 3.24 -7.10 16.91
C LEU A 30 3.10 -6.29 18.21
N SER A 31 1.96 -6.35 18.90
CA SER A 31 1.70 -5.67 20.17
C SER A 31 2.65 -6.17 21.29
N ILE A 32 2.90 -7.48 21.34
CA ILE A 32 3.85 -8.08 22.27
C ILE A 32 5.28 -7.58 21.99
N ILE A 33 5.71 -7.56 20.71
CA ILE A 33 7.03 -7.05 20.33
C ILE A 33 7.15 -5.56 20.65
N ALA A 34 6.06 -4.80 20.45
CA ALA A 34 6.02 -3.37 20.80
C ALA A 34 5.95 -3.11 22.32
N GLY A 35 5.86 -4.14 23.17
CA GLY A 35 5.77 -4.03 24.62
C GLY A 35 4.43 -3.54 25.15
N LYS A 36 3.34 -3.68 24.38
CA LYS A 36 1.98 -3.26 24.76
C LYS A 36 1.14 -4.38 25.36
N GLU A 37 1.47 -5.63 25.05
CA GLU A 37 0.81 -6.81 25.59
C GLU A 37 1.84 -7.77 26.20
N ASP A 38 1.42 -8.51 27.23
CA ASP A 38 2.24 -9.53 27.88
C ASP A 38 2.17 -10.87 27.11
N TYR A 39 3.17 -11.72 27.35
CA TYR A 39 3.25 -13.07 26.77
C TYR A 39 3.45 -14.14 27.84
N ASP A 40 2.93 -15.36 27.57
CA ASP A 40 2.94 -16.45 28.56
C ASP A 40 4.35 -16.98 28.84
N SER A 41 5.19 -17.08 27.82
CA SER A 41 6.55 -17.62 27.92
C SER A 41 7.44 -17.15 26.77
N GLY A 42 8.76 -17.19 26.96
CA GLY A 42 9.73 -16.75 25.96
C GLY A 42 10.56 -15.55 26.43
N ARG A 43 11.23 -14.90 25.49
CA ARG A 43 11.96 -13.66 25.72
C ARG A 43 12.04 -12.82 24.46
N ILE A 44 11.91 -11.53 24.60
CA ILE A 44 12.19 -10.54 23.56
C ILE A 44 13.44 -9.77 24.01
N VAL A 45 14.43 -9.70 23.13
CA VAL A 45 15.68 -9.01 23.41
C VAL A 45 15.88 -7.93 22.38
N PHE A 46 15.96 -6.69 22.82
CA PHE A 46 16.36 -5.55 22.02
C PHE A 46 17.82 -5.21 22.27
N ASN A 47 18.50 -4.68 21.26
CA ASN A 47 19.78 -4.05 21.47
C ASN A 47 19.58 -2.75 22.28
N ASN A 48 20.65 -2.27 22.95
CA ASN A 48 20.58 -1.04 23.74
C ASN A 48 20.18 0.15 22.83
N ASP A 49 19.40 1.08 23.39
CA ASP A 49 19.01 2.37 22.79
C ASP A 49 18.13 2.28 21.51
N ILE A 50 17.41 1.17 21.31
CA ILE A 50 16.44 1.06 20.19
C ILE A 50 15.17 1.84 20.52
N ARG A 51 14.85 2.81 19.66
CA ARG A 51 13.54 3.48 19.63
C ARG A 51 12.60 2.70 18.74
N VAL A 52 11.49 2.20 19.32
CA VAL A 52 10.47 1.43 18.62
C VAL A 52 9.30 2.33 18.28
N GLY A 53 8.94 2.40 17.00
CA GLY A 53 7.70 3.04 16.54
C GLY A 53 6.68 1.96 16.18
N TYR A 54 5.48 2.03 16.73
CA TYR A 54 4.41 1.05 16.45
C TYR A 54 3.15 1.71 15.92
N LEU A 55 2.76 1.34 14.69
CA LEU A 55 1.47 1.69 14.09
C LEU A 55 0.46 0.57 14.39
N GLU A 56 -0.49 0.86 15.25
CA GLU A 56 -1.60 -0.04 15.56
C GLU A 56 -2.62 -0.12 14.42
N GLN A 57 -3.31 -1.24 14.32
CA GLN A 57 -4.40 -1.41 13.36
C GLN A 57 -5.51 -0.37 13.56
N VAL A 58 -5.86 -0.09 14.83
CA VAL A 58 -6.82 0.94 15.24
C VAL A 58 -6.14 1.88 16.24
N PRO A 59 -5.50 2.96 15.78
CA PRO A 59 -4.85 3.91 16.67
C PRO A 59 -5.86 4.61 17.59
N SER A 60 -5.48 4.82 18.85
CA SER A 60 -6.24 5.58 19.83
C SER A 60 -5.45 6.79 20.32
N PHE A 61 -6.06 7.96 20.30
CA PHE A 61 -5.48 9.21 20.77
C PHE A 61 -6.39 9.90 21.79
N GLN A 62 -5.83 10.84 22.53
CA GLN A 62 -6.63 11.72 23.38
C GLN A 62 -7.48 12.64 22.52
N SER A 63 -8.79 12.56 22.66
CA SER A 63 -9.77 13.28 21.82
C SER A 63 -9.61 14.81 21.83
N SER A 64 -9.13 15.38 22.92
CA SER A 64 -8.98 16.83 23.12
C SER A 64 -7.73 17.44 22.48
N LYS A 65 -6.76 16.62 22.03
CA LYS A 65 -5.52 17.12 21.40
C LYS A 65 -5.75 17.51 19.96
N SER A 66 -4.99 18.50 19.49
CA SER A 66 -4.91 18.83 18.06
C SER A 66 -4.03 17.83 17.30
N VAL A 67 -4.09 17.86 15.97
CA VAL A 67 -3.22 17.04 15.11
C VAL A 67 -1.75 17.35 15.39
N ILE A 68 -1.38 18.64 15.49
CA ILE A 68 0.01 19.03 15.75
C ILE A 68 0.50 18.52 17.11
N ASP A 69 -0.29 18.70 18.19
CA ASP A 69 0.07 18.24 19.52
C ASP A 69 0.21 16.71 19.61
N THR A 70 -0.50 16.00 18.72
CA THR A 70 -0.44 14.54 18.63
C THR A 70 0.76 14.07 17.81
N CYS A 71 1.10 14.75 16.72
CA CYS A 71 2.23 14.39 15.87
C CYS A 71 3.58 14.73 16.51
N ILE A 72 3.66 15.88 17.18
CA ILE A 72 4.87 16.38 17.86
C ILE A 72 4.71 16.19 19.38
N GLU A 73 4.55 14.95 19.80
CA GLU A 73 4.46 14.59 21.22
C GLU A 73 5.85 14.22 21.74
N GLY A 74 6.26 14.84 22.85
CA GLY A 74 7.55 14.59 23.51
C GLY A 74 8.16 15.85 24.10
N ASP A 75 9.14 15.66 24.97
CA ASP A 75 9.87 16.71 25.68
C ASP A 75 11.23 17.02 25.01
N GLU A 76 11.47 16.51 23.82
CA GLU A 76 12.68 16.82 23.06
C GLU A 76 12.69 18.31 22.67
N PRO A 77 13.81 19.05 22.85
CA PRO A 77 13.90 20.47 22.56
C PRO A 77 13.48 20.84 21.14
N LEU A 78 13.82 19.99 20.15
CA LEU A 78 13.43 20.14 18.74
C LEU A 78 11.90 20.10 18.56
N ALA A 79 11.25 19.12 19.20
CA ALA A 79 9.78 18.94 19.11
C ALA A 79 9.04 20.12 19.75
N ILE A 80 9.52 20.59 20.91
CA ILE A 80 8.96 21.76 21.62
C ILE A 80 9.10 23.01 20.77
N ALA A 81 10.29 23.27 20.20
CA ALA A 81 10.53 24.45 19.38
C ALA A 81 9.60 24.51 18.16
N VAL A 82 9.46 23.40 17.42
CA VAL A 82 8.57 23.35 16.24
C VAL A 82 7.11 23.50 16.63
N ARG A 83 6.66 22.87 17.70
CA ARG A 83 5.29 23.01 18.20
C ARG A 83 4.98 24.46 18.60
N ASN A 84 5.88 25.12 19.35
CA ASN A 84 5.73 26.52 19.75
C ASN A 84 5.70 27.44 18.52
N TYR A 85 6.54 27.18 17.52
CA TYR A 85 6.59 27.95 16.28
C TYR A 85 5.27 27.83 15.48
N GLU A 86 4.75 26.64 15.27
CA GLU A 86 3.49 26.44 14.56
C GLU A 86 2.27 27.04 15.30
N HIS A 87 2.24 26.93 16.64
CA HIS A 87 1.22 27.60 17.44
C HIS A 87 1.33 29.13 17.37
N ALA A 88 2.54 29.69 17.39
CA ALA A 88 2.75 31.13 17.24
C ALA A 88 2.34 31.63 15.85
N LEU A 89 2.62 30.85 14.79
CA LEU A 89 2.24 31.12 13.42
C LEU A 89 0.69 31.21 13.29
N HIS A 90 -0.01 30.27 13.91
CA HIS A 90 -1.47 30.21 13.87
C HIS A 90 -2.13 31.34 14.65
N ASN A 91 -1.59 31.69 15.82
CA ASN A 91 -2.18 32.70 16.71
C ASN A 91 -1.89 34.15 16.29
N GLY A 92 -0.96 34.37 15.34
CA GLY A 92 -0.63 35.68 14.79
C GLY A 92 -0.03 36.69 15.82
N ASN A 93 0.53 36.16 16.93
CA ASN A 93 1.15 37.00 17.97
C ASN A 93 2.62 37.29 17.63
N SER A 94 2.95 38.57 17.34
CA SER A 94 4.27 39.00 16.90
C SER A 94 5.40 38.67 17.93
N ASP A 95 5.11 38.85 19.22
CA ASP A 95 6.12 38.65 20.27
C ASP A 95 6.39 37.15 20.49
N ALA A 96 5.31 36.34 20.50
CA ALA A 96 5.42 34.88 20.56
C ALA A 96 6.15 34.31 19.34
N MET A 97 5.90 34.88 18.16
CA MET A 97 6.55 34.48 16.90
C MET A 97 8.06 34.75 16.94
N THR A 98 8.47 35.92 17.42
CA THR A 98 9.91 36.26 17.54
C THR A 98 10.63 35.34 18.52
N ALA A 99 10.02 35.04 19.67
CA ALA A 99 10.57 34.09 20.63
C ALA A 99 10.67 32.68 20.07
N ALA A 100 9.63 32.21 19.36
CA ALA A 100 9.62 30.89 18.74
C ALA A 100 10.68 30.75 17.63
N ILE A 101 10.89 31.78 16.79
CA ILE A 101 11.96 31.78 15.78
C ILE A 101 13.34 31.66 16.45
N GLN A 102 13.59 32.40 17.54
CA GLN A 102 14.85 32.27 18.27
C GLN A 102 15.07 30.85 18.86
N GLU A 103 13.99 30.23 19.35
CA GLU A 103 14.02 28.85 19.82
C GLU A 103 14.32 27.87 18.69
N MET A 104 13.71 28.05 17.52
CA MET A 104 13.97 27.29 16.30
C MET A 104 15.44 27.39 15.85
N ASP A 105 15.99 28.59 15.84
CA ASP A 105 17.41 28.85 15.48
C ASP A 105 18.37 28.22 16.49
N ASN A 106 18.11 28.38 17.79
CA ASN A 106 18.92 27.81 18.84
C ASN A 106 18.98 26.27 18.80
N CYS A 107 17.84 25.65 18.52
CA CYS A 107 17.72 24.20 18.42
C CYS A 107 18.09 23.65 17.03
N LYS A 108 18.30 24.51 16.01
CA LYS A 108 18.45 24.13 14.60
C LYS A 108 17.30 23.25 14.09
N ALA A 109 16.07 23.64 14.41
CA ALA A 109 14.89 22.83 14.24
C ALA A 109 14.22 22.97 12.86
N TRP A 110 14.76 23.79 11.95
CA TRP A 110 14.18 24.04 10.61
C TRP A 110 14.10 22.78 9.73
N ASP A 111 15.14 21.94 9.73
CA ASP A 111 15.12 20.67 8.98
C ASP A 111 14.04 19.70 9.51
N TYR A 112 13.78 19.75 10.82
CA TYR A 112 12.72 18.93 11.45
C TYR A 112 11.33 19.46 11.04
N GLU A 113 11.14 20.78 11.03
CA GLU A 113 9.91 21.44 10.61
C GLU A 113 9.61 21.17 9.12
N ASP A 114 10.59 21.32 8.24
CA ASP A 114 10.44 21.02 6.82
C ASP A 114 10.01 19.56 6.60
N ARG A 115 10.66 18.62 7.29
CA ARG A 115 10.29 17.20 7.22
C ARG A 115 8.88 16.95 7.77
N PHE A 116 8.52 17.58 8.90
CA PHE A 116 7.19 17.52 9.47
C PHE A 116 6.14 17.96 8.45
N LYS A 117 6.31 19.13 7.82
CA LYS A 117 5.40 19.65 6.79
C LYS A 117 5.35 18.75 5.56
N GLN A 118 6.49 18.23 5.13
CA GLN A 118 6.55 17.31 4.00
C GLN A 118 5.74 16.03 4.26
N ILE A 119 5.92 15.40 5.42
CA ILE A 119 5.19 14.17 5.77
C ILE A 119 3.68 14.45 5.84
N LEU A 120 3.25 15.53 6.49
CA LEU A 120 1.84 15.89 6.58
C LEU A 120 1.22 16.18 5.22
N SER A 121 1.93 16.93 4.37
CA SER A 121 1.48 17.23 3.00
C SER A 121 1.29 15.95 2.17
N MET A 122 2.25 15.02 2.24
CA MET A 122 2.20 13.76 1.51
C MET A 122 1.08 12.84 2.01
N LEU A 123 0.76 12.88 3.30
CA LEU A 123 -0.38 12.18 3.89
C LEU A 123 -1.71 12.95 3.76
N LYS A 124 -1.71 14.07 3.02
CA LYS A 124 -2.89 14.94 2.79
C LYS A 124 -3.58 15.36 4.10
N ILE A 125 -2.78 15.70 5.10
CA ILE A 125 -3.23 16.28 6.36
C ILE A 125 -3.08 17.80 6.22
N THR A 126 -4.21 18.49 5.98
CA THR A 126 -4.20 19.92 5.62
C THR A 126 -4.39 20.84 6.81
N ASP A 127 -5.20 20.43 7.78
CA ASP A 127 -5.46 21.22 8.99
C ASP A 127 -4.78 20.58 10.20
N ILE A 128 -3.64 21.16 10.60
CA ILE A 128 -2.83 20.69 11.73
C ILE A 128 -3.42 21.07 13.10
N ASN A 129 -4.33 22.04 13.14
CA ASN A 129 -4.95 22.54 14.37
C ASN A 129 -6.28 21.87 14.67
N GLN A 130 -6.81 21.05 13.75
CA GLN A 130 -8.06 20.34 13.92
C GLN A 130 -7.98 19.37 15.11
N PRO A 131 -8.99 19.35 16.02
CA PRO A 131 -9.06 18.36 17.09
C PRO A 131 -9.21 16.93 16.54
N ILE A 132 -8.57 15.97 17.19
CA ILE A 132 -8.57 14.54 16.78
C ILE A 132 -9.99 13.97 16.73
N GLU A 133 -10.90 14.40 17.61
CA GLU A 133 -12.29 13.93 17.66
C GLU A 133 -13.11 14.23 16.40
N GLN A 134 -12.70 15.22 15.61
CA GLN A 134 -13.37 15.63 14.37
C GLN A 134 -12.85 14.86 13.14
N LEU A 135 -11.85 14.02 13.33
CA LEU A 135 -11.23 13.25 12.26
C LEU A 135 -11.98 11.94 11.98
N SER A 136 -12.08 11.58 10.72
CA SER A 136 -12.50 10.23 10.33
C SER A 136 -11.48 9.18 10.74
N GLY A 137 -11.89 7.91 10.87
CA GLY A 137 -10.99 6.81 11.21
C GLY A 137 -9.77 6.70 10.26
N GLY A 138 -9.97 6.95 8.97
CA GLY A 138 -8.87 6.98 8.00
C GLY A 138 -7.91 8.16 8.21
N GLN A 139 -8.42 9.33 8.62
CA GLN A 139 -7.58 10.48 8.96
C GLN A 139 -6.79 10.23 10.24
N ILE A 140 -7.41 9.63 11.26
CA ILE A 140 -6.73 9.23 12.51
C ILE A 140 -5.55 8.29 12.21
N LYS A 141 -5.74 7.32 11.31
CA LYS A 141 -4.66 6.41 10.92
C LYS A 141 -3.53 7.11 10.19
N ARG A 142 -3.83 8.09 9.33
CA ARG A 142 -2.81 8.92 8.67
C ARG A 142 -2.02 9.77 9.66
N VAL A 143 -2.68 10.35 10.66
CA VAL A 143 -2.03 11.10 11.75
C VAL A 143 -1.13 10.18 12.58
N ALA A 144 -1.57 8.96 12.89
CA ALA A 144 -0.75 7.97 13.59
C ALA A 144 0.52 7.61 12.80
N LEU A 145 0.37 7.39 11.49
CA LEU A 145 1.51 7.12 10.61
C LEU A 145 2.46 8.33 10.56
N ALA A 146 1.93 9.56 10.40
CA ALA A 146 2.74 10.78 10.42
C ALA A 146 3.56 10.89 11.71
N LYS A 147 2.91 10.76 12.88
CA LYS A 147 3.56 10.78 14.20
C LYS A 147 4.77 9.85 14.27
N ILE A 148 4.61 8.62 13.81
CA ILE A 148 5.66 7.62 13.90
C ILE A 148 6.82 7.93 12.94
N LEU A 149 6.52 8.38 11.72
CA LEU A 149 7.53 8.71 10.71
C LEU A 149 8.33 9.98 11.07
N ILE A 150 7.69 10.95 11.72
CA ILE A 150 8.35 12.18 12.20
C ILE A 150 9.39 11.86 13.27
N ASN A 151 9.10 10.90 14.16
CA ASN A 151 9.95 10.52 15.28
C ASN A 151 11.16 9.64 14.90
N GLU A 152 11.30 9.22 13.64
CA GLU A 152 12.42 8.41 13.13
C GLU A 152 12.83 7.25 14.05
N PRO A 153 12.00 6.25 14.26
CA PRO A 153 12.36 5.10 15.08
C PRO A 153 13.45 4.25 14.40
N ASN A 154 14.27 3.55 15.21
CA ASN A 154 15.24 2.59 14.70
C ASN A 154 14.57 1.30 14.23
N LEU A 155 13.51 0.89 14.94
CA LEU A 155 12.63 -0.22 14.57
C LEU A 155 11.20 0.29 14.36
N LEU A 156 10.69 0.11 13.17
CA LEU A 156 9.33 0.48 12.78
C LEU A 156 8.46 -0.78 12.68
N ILE A 157 7.42 -0.86 13.51
CA ILE A 157 6.43 -1.94 13.49
C ILE A 157 5.15 -1.39 12.90
N LEU A 158 4.67 -2.01 11.80
CA LEU A 158 3.51 -1.54 11.06
C LEU A 158 2.44 -2.64 10.96
N ASP A 159 1.23 -2.36 11.46
CA ASP A 159 0.06 -3.23 11.29
C ASP A 159 -0.90 -2.63 10.26
N GLU A 160 -0.93 -3.24 9.06
CA GLU A 160 -1.72 -2.83 7.90
C GLU A 160 -1.57 -1.33 7.56
N PRO A 161 -0.34 -0.85 7.25
CA PRO A 161 -0.09 0.57 7.02
C PRO A 161 -0.74 1.12 5.75
N THR A 162 -1.06 0.28 4.78
CA THR A 162 -1.64 0.67 3.47
C THR A 162 -3.15 0.90 3.53
N ASN A 163 -3.84 0.37 4.56
CA ASN A 163 -5.28 0.55 4.70
C ASN A 163 -5.65 2.02 4.89
N HIS A 164 -6.67 2.48 4.18
CA HIS A 164 -7.17 3.86 4.17
C HIS A 164 -6.23 4.90 3.52
N LEU A 165 -5.11 4.47 2.94
CA LEU A 165 -4.27 5.32 2.11
C LEU A 165 -4.74 5.24 0.66
N ASP A 166 -4.67 6.34 -0.05
CA ASP A 166 -4.81 6.30 -1.51
C ASP A 166 -3.48 5.90 -2.18
N ILE A 167 -3.56 5.59 -3.45
CA ILE A 167 -2.44 5.03 -4.19
C ILE A 167 -1.21 5.94 -4.19
N ASP A 168 -1.40 7.26 -4.33
CA ASP A 168 -0.29 8.21 -4.35
C ASP A 168 0.43 8.25 -2.98
N MET A 169 -0.32 8.12 -1.88
CA MET A 169 0.25 7.99 -0.53
C MET A 169 0.98 6.66 -0.34
N ILE A 170 0.42 5.55 -0.85
CA ILE A 170 1.06 4.23 -0.78
C ILE A 170 2.40 4.26 -1.52
N GLU A 171 2.45 4.82 -2.74
CA GLU A 171 3.68 4.93 -3.53
C GLU A 171 4.74 5.80 -2.85
N TRP A 172 4.31 6.90 -2.25
CA TRP A 172 5.22 7.73 -1.46
C TRP A 172 5.78 6.96 -0.27
N LEU A 173 4.92 6.26 0.49
CA LEU A 173 5.33 5.47 1.66
C LEU A 173 6.29 4.35 1.27
N GLU A 174 6.02 3.63 0.16
CA GLU A 174 6.93 2.63 -0.41
C GLU A 174 8.33 3.21 -0.67
N ASN A 175 8.39 4.36 -1.32
CA ASN A 175 9.65 5.03 -1.65
C ASN A 175 10.36 5.53 -0.39
N TYR A 176 9.61 6.09 0.57
CA TYR A 176 10.14 6.55 1.85
C TYR A 176 10.75 5.39 2.64
N LEU A 177 9.99 4.30 2.84
CA LEU A 177 10.46 3.14 3.60
C LEU A 177 11.60 2.39 2.88
N SER A 178 11.59 2.33 1.55
CA SER A 178 12.64 1.65 0.79
C SER A 178 13.99 2.35 0.88
N ARG A 179 14.01 3.68 0.96
CA ARG A 179 15.24 4.49 1.00
C ARG A 179 15.85 4.59 2.39
N ASN A 180 15.03 4.55 3.43
CA ASN A 180 15.49 4.68 4.81
C ASN A 180 16.12 3.39 5.33
N ARG A 181 17.14 3.53 6.19
CA ARG A 181 17.91 2.40 6.78
C ARG A 181 17.29 1.84 8.06
N MET A 182 16.11 2.32 8.47
CA MET A 182 15.42 1.78 9.64
C MET A 182 15.08 0.29 9.46
N ALA A 183 15.11 -0.47 10.54
CA ALA A 183 14.60 -1.83 10.58
C ALA A 183 13.07 -1.80 10.56
N ILE A 184 12.44 -2.69 9.80
CA ILE A 184 10.98 -2.71 9.66
C ILE A 184 10.45 -4.11 9.91
N LEU A 185 9.40 -4.21 10.74
CA LEU A 185 8.54 -5.38 10.85
C LEU A 185 7.13 -4.97 10.45
N MET A 186 6.61 -5.54 9.38
CA MET A 186 5.27 -5.16 8.93
C MET A 186 4.36 -6.35 8.69
N VAL A 187 3.07 -6.13 8.94
CA VAL A 187 1.98 -6.96 8.48
C VAL A 187 1.20 -6.15 7.45
N THR A 188 1.05 -6.68 6.25
CA THR A 188 0.18 -6.09 5.23
C THR A 188 -0.30 -7.17 4.26
N HIS A 189 -1.46 -6.91 3.66
CA HIS A 189 -2.02 -7.74 2.60
C HIS A 189 -1.69 -7.19 1.21
N ASP A 190 -1.08 -6.01 1.12
CA ASP A 190 -0.60 -5.43 -0.13
C ASP A 190 0.70 -6.11 -0.58
N ARG A 191 0.57 -6.96 -1.61
CA ARG A 191 1.66 -7.79 -2.15
C ARG A 191 2.72 -6.95 -2.87
N TYR A 192 2.29 -5.87 -3.55
CA TYR A 192 3.21 -4.93 -4.21
C TYR A 192 4.07 -4.19 -3.19
N PHE A 193 3.43 -3.74 -2.12
CA PHE A 193 4.11 -3.09 -1.02
C PHE A 193 5.16 -4.03 -0.38
N LEU A 194 4.79 -5.30 -0.12
CA LEU A 194 5.72 -6.31 0.38
C LEU A 194 6.90 -6.54 -0.58
N ASP A 195 6.64 -6.67 -1.89
CA ASP A 195 7.69 -6.94 -2.88
C ASP A 195 8.66 -5.77 -3.04
N LYS A 196 8.16 -4.53 -2.90
CA LYS A 196 8.96 -3.31 -3.07
C LYS A 196 9.76 -2.93 -1.83
N VAL A 197 9.18 -3.10 -0.64
CA VAL A 197 9.78 -2.65 0.62
C VAL A 197 10.55 -3.76 1.32
N CYS A 198 10.02 -4.99 1.39
CA CYS A 198 10.61 -6.07 2.17
C CYS A 198 11.75 -6.77 1.44
N ASN A 199 12.79 -7.13 2.21
CA ASN A 199 13.90 -7.98 1.76
C ASN A 199 13.88 -9.36 2.43
N LYS A 200 12.97 -9.59 3.36
CA LYS A 200 12.77 -10.87 4.06
C LYS A 200 11.28 -11.05 4.36
N ILE A 201 10.79 -12.26 4.17
CA ILE A 201 9.42 -12.65 4.52
C ILE A 201 9.47 -13.71 5.61
N VAL A 202 8.67 -13.53 6.63
CA VAL A 202 8.44 -14.50 7.71
C VAL A 202 7.00 -14.98 7.62
N GLU A 203 6.80 -16.27 7.39
CA GLU A 203 5.48 -16.88 7.33
C GLU A 203 5.21 -17.69 8.60
N ILE A 204 4.05 -17.48 9.21
CA ILE A 204 3.53 -18.32 10.29
C ILE A 204 2.42 -19.21 9.70
N ASP A 205 2.69 -20.51 9.59
CA ASP A 205 1.74 -21.49 9.09
C ASP A 205 1.73 -22.74 9.98
N ASN A 206 0.54 -23.13 10.47
CA ASN A 206 0.34 -24.28 11.35
C ASN A 206 1.31 -24.30 12.55
N GLU A 207 1.36 -23.19 13.29
CA GLU A 207 2.20 -22.98 14.50
C GLU A 207 3.73 -23.05 14.23
N LYS A 208 4.16 -23.09 12.96
CA LYS A 208 5.56 -23.07 12.55
C LYS A 208 5.93 -21.77 11.86
N VAL A 209 7.16 -21.34 12.08
CA VAL A 209 7.74 -20.15 11.45
C VAL A 209 8.65 -20.56 10.33
N TYR A 210 8.45 -19.99 9.15
CA TYR A 210 9.29 -20.16 7.97
C TYR A 210 9.86 -18.80 7.57
N SER A 211 11.16 -18.71 7.40
CA SER A 211 11.84 -17.48 7.01
C SER A 211 12.39 -17.61 5.59
N TYR A 212 12.10 -16.62 4.75
CA TYR A 212 12.52 -16.55 3.36
C TYR A 212 13.31 -15.26 3.14
N ASN A 213 14.60 -15.38 2.84
CA ASN A 213 15.46 -14.23 2.54
C ASN A 213 15.29 -13.87 1.06
N GLY A 214 14.38 -12.93 0.79
CA GLY A 214 14.03 -12.48 -0.55
C GLY A 214 12.74 -11.67 -0.56
N LYS A 215 12.37 -11.22 -1.74
CA LYS A 215 11.15 -10.47 -2.00
C LYS A 215 9.92 -11.39 -2.00
N TYR A 216 8.73 -10.78 -2.12
CA TYR A 216 7.46 -11.50 -2.09
C TYR A 216 7.35 -12.58 -3.19
N ASN A 217 7.82 -12.31 -4.40
CA ASN A 217 7.79 -13.30 -5.50
C ASN A 217 8.65 -14.53 -5.20
N TYR A 218 9.84 -14.33 -4.62
CA TYR A 218 10.69 -15.44 -4.18
C TYR A 218 10.03 -16.28 -3.08
N PHE A 219 9.35 -15.61 -2.14
CA PHE A 219 8.55 -16.31 -1.12
C PHE A 219 7.48 -17.21 -1.75
N LEU A 220 6.72 -16.71 -2.75
CA LEU A 220 5.67 -17.48 -3.42
C LEU A 220 6.23 -18.76 -4.06
N GLU A 221 7.33 -18.64 -4.80
CA GLU A 221 7.99 -19.81 -5.42
C GLU A 221 8.39 -20.85 -4.37
N LYS A 222 9.09 -20.42 -3.33
CA LYS A 222 9.55 -21.29 -2.26
C LYS A 222 8.42 -21.89 -1.41
N ARG A 223 7.33 -21.16 -1.24
CA ARG A 223 6.13 -21.67 -0.59
C ARG A 223 5.47 -22.78 -1.40
N ILE A 224 5.35 -22.60 -2.72
CA ILE A 224 4.81 -23.64 -3.62
C ILE A 224 5.67 -24.90 -3.56
N GLU A 225 7.00 -24.78 -3.73
CA GLU A 225 7.93 -25.91 -3.63
C GLU A 225 7.78 -26.66 -2.29
N ARG A 226 7.66 -25.91 -1.17
CA ARG A 226 7.45 -26.50 0.17
C ARG A 226 6.13 -27.26 0.26
N LEU A 227 5.04 -26.68 -0.23
CA LEU A 227 3.71 -27.29 -0.20
C LEU A 227 3.66 -28.55 -1.07
N ASP A 228 4.29 -28.54 -2.23
CA ASP A 228 4.39 -29.70 -3.11
C ASP A 228 5.20 -30.82 -2.47
N ALA A 229 6.32 -30.49 -1.84
CA ALA A 229 7.13 -31.48 -1.09
C ALA A 229 6.33 -32.09 0.07
N GLN A 230 5.59 -31.29 0.84
CA GLN A 230 4.73 -31.77 1.92
C GLN A 230 3.59 -32.66 1.39
N ASN A 231 2.96 -32.28 0.29
CA ASN A 231 1.91 -33.08 -0.36
C ASN A 231 2.43 -34.42 -0.84
N ALA A 232 3.63 -34.44 -1.45
CA ALA A 232 4.29 -35.67 -1.89
C ALA A 232 4.64 -36.57 -0.70
N GLU A 233 5.15 -36.00 0.42
CA GLU A 233 5.43 -36.77 1.64
C GLU A 233 4.14 -37.38 2.23
N LEU A 234 3.07 -36.58 2.30
CA LEU A 234 1.76 -37.07 2.76
C LEU A 234 1.19 -38.19 1.87
N ALA A 235 1.35 -38.08 0.54
CA ALA A 235 0.91 -39.12 -0.38
C ALA A 235 1.67 -40.41 -0.14
N ARG A 236 3.00 -40.34 0.06
CA ARG A 236 3.82 -41.49 0.44
C ARG A 236 3.40 -42.10 1.79
N ALA A 237 3.19 -41.25 2.80
CA ALA A 237 2.73 -41.67 4.12
C ALA A 237 1.35 -42.34 4.05
N LYS A 238 0.40 -41.84 3.25
CA LYS A 238 -0.92 -42.46 3.03
C LYS A 238 -0.81 -43.83 2.36
N ASN A 239 0.04 -43.95 1.37
CA ASN A 239 0.26 -45.27 0.71
C ASN A 239 0.87 -46.26 1.68
N LEU A 240 1.90 -45.86 2.45
CA LEU A 240 2.48 -46.70 3.48
C LEU A 240 1.46 -47.08 4.56
N TYR A 241 0.64 -46.11 5.01
CA TYR A 241 -0.42 -46.36 5.98
C TYR A 241 -1.42 -47.42 5.49
N ARG A 242 -1.82 -47.39 4.21
CA ARG A 242 -2.68 -48.41 3.62
C ARG A 242 -2.05 -49.81 3.72
N THR A 243 -0.78 -49.93 3.37
CA THR A 243 -0.05 -51.18 3.43
C THR A 243 0.08 -51.70 4.88
N GLU A 244 0.40 -50.81 5.82
CA GLU A 244 0.53 -51.16 7.24
C GLU A 244 -0.83 -51.45 7.89
N LEU A 245 -1.91 -50.79 7.43
CA LEU A 245 -3.28 -51.06 7.88
C LEU A 245 -3.74 -52.44 7.47
N GLU A 246 -3.44 -52.87 6.24
CA GLU A 246 -3.71 -54.24 5.78
C GLU A 246 -2.93 -55.27 6.61
N TRP A 247 -1.66 -54.99 6.92
CA TRP A 247 -0.86 -55.84 7.79
C TRP A 247 -1.44 -55.85 9.22
N MET A 248 -1.89 -54.75 9.76
CA MET A 248 -2.56 -54.68 11.08
C MET A 248 -3.85 -55.48 11.14
N ARG A 249 -4.62 -55.55 10.05
CA ARG A 249 -5.87 -56.29 9.96
C ARG A 249 -5.69 -57.82 9.83
N ARG A 250 -4.52 -58.25 9.30
CA ARG A 250 -4.22 -59.70 9.23
C ARG A 250 -3.98 -60.26 10.61
N GLN A 251 -4.59 -61.41 10.89
CA GLN A 251 -4.33 -62.16 12.14
C GLN A 251 -2.90 -62.75 12.12
N PRO A 252 -2.18 -62.76 13.25
CA PRO A 252 -0.88 -63.43 13.32
C PRO A 252 -1.02 -64.94 13.04
N GLN A 253 -0.16 -65.44 12.18
CA GLN A 253 -0.13 -66.88 11.90
C GLN A 253 0.49 -67.62 13.07
N ALA A 254 -0.24 -68.63 13.61
CA ALA A 254 0.19 -69.48 14.71
C ALA A 254 0.66 -68.67 15.97
N ARG A 255 1.32 -69.22 16.92
CA ARG A 255 1.73 -68.62 18.21
C ARG A 255 2.60 -67.33 18.16
N GLY A 256 2.60 -66.56 17.07
CA GLY A 256 3.39 -65.35 16.90
C GLY A 256 2.68 -64.09 17.38
N SER A 257 3.38 -63.18 18.07
CA SER A 257 2.91 -61.83 18.41
C SER A 257 3.39 -60.82 17.37
N LYS A 258 2.57 -59.79 17.07
CA LYS A 258 2.99 -58.67 16.21
C LYS A 258 4.12 -57.89 16.88
N ALA A 259 5.14 -57.55 16.11
CA ALA A 259 6.29 -56.81 16.62
C ALA A 259 5.85 -55.43 17.16
N ARG A 260 6.07 -55.12 18.44
CA ARG A 260 5.71 -53.87 19.12
C ARG A 260 6.24 -52.65 18.38
N TYR A 261 7.45 -52.68 17.87
CA TYR A 261 8.05 -51.59 17.07
C TYR A 261 7.19 -51.23 15.86
N ARG A 262 6.69 -52.20 15.10
CA ARG A 262 5.87 -51.95 13.92
C ARG A 262 4.47 -51.46 14.27
N ILE A 263 3.94 -51.85 15.42
CA ILE A 263 2.67 -51.29 15.96
C ILE A 263 2.85 -49.82 16.34
N ASN A 264 3.94 -49.47 17.01
CA ASN A 264 4.23 -48.09 17.36
C ASN A 264 4.45 -47.24 16.10
N ALA A 265 5.22 -47.73 15.12
CA ALA A 265 5.41 -47.06 13.83
C ALA A 265 4.08 -46.86 13.07
N PHE A 266 3.14 -47.82 13.16
CA PHE A 266 1.81 -47.67 12.59
C PHE A 266 1.01 -46.54 13.26
N HIS A 267 1.06 -46.43 14.59
CA HIS A 267 0.38 -45.33 15.31
C HIS A 267 1.01 -43.99 14.99
N GLU A 268 2.32 -43.84 14.92
CA GLU A 268 3.00 -42.63 14.47
C GLU A 268 2.59 -42.23 13.04
N LEU A 269 2.48 -43.25 12.16
CA LEU A 269 2.04 -43.06 10.77
C LEU A 269 0.55 -42.64 10.72
N GLN A 270 -0.28 -43.25 11.58
CA GLN A 270 -1.69 -42.91 11.71
C GLN A 270 -1.86 -41.43 12.16
N ASP A 271 -1.07 -40.99 13.13
CA ASP A 271 -1.09 -39.59 13.60
C ASP A 271 -0.63 -38.65 12.49
N LYS A 272 0.43 -38.95 11.76
CA LYS A 272 0.88 -38.18 10.60
C LYS A 272 -0.19 -38.07 9.50
N VAL A 273 -0.88 -39.16 9.20
CA VAL A 273 -1.93 -39.18 8.15
C VAL A 273 -3.24 -38.56 8.63
N SER A 274 -3.55 -38.60 9.93
CA SER A 274 -4.73 -37.99 10.54
C SER A 274 -4.60 -36.47 10.64
N THR A 275 -3.38 -35.94 10.70
CA THR A 275 -3.12 -34.51 10.62
C THR A 275 -3.52 -34.01 9.23
N LYS A 276 -4.76 -33.56 9.09
CA LYS A 276 -5.30 -33.04 7.82
C LYS A 276 -4.55 -31.79 7.41
N VAL A 277 -3.64 -31.92 6.46
CA VAL A 277 -3.23 -30.78 5.66
C VAL A 277 -4.38 -30.49 4.68
N ASN A 278 -5.17 -29.50 4.99
CA ASN A 278 -6.28 -29.02 4.15
C ASN A 278 -5.75 -28.16 2.97
N ASN A 279 -4.80 -28.71 2.19
CA ASN A 279 -4.29 -28.06 0.97
C ASN A 279 -4.93 -28.70 -0.26
N LYS A 280 -6.25 -28.78 -0.30
CA LYS A 280 -6.93 -28.98 -1.57
C LYS A 280 -7.18 -27.61 -2.19
N THR A 281 -6.37 -27.23 -3.15
CA THR A 281 -6.79 -26.35 -4.25
C THR A 281 -7.94 -27.09 -4.94
N LEU A 282 -9.14 -26.72 -4.60
CA LEU A 282 -10.34 -27.22 -5.26
C LEU A 282 -10.44 -26.47 -6.58
N ASP A 283 -10.35 -27.20 -7.69
CA ASP A 283 -10.67 -26.65 -9.00
C ASP A 283 -12.15 -26.22 -9.02
N ILE A 284 -12.36 -24.92 -8.87
CA ILE A 284 -13.69 -24.33 -8.83
C ILE A 284 -14.11 -24.07 -10.28
N ASN A 285 -14.84 -25.03 -10.89
CA ASN A 285 -15.52 -24.76 -12.16
C ASN A 285 -16.85 -24.08 -11.86
N ILE A 286 -16.92 -22.76 -12.17
CA ILE A 286 -18.08 -21.92 -11.87
C ILE A 286 -18.93 -21.75 -13.11
N LYS A 287 -20.20 -22.19 -13.09
CA LYS A 287 -21.23 -21.67 -13.96
C LYS A 287 -21.85 -20.43 -13.32
N SER A 288 -21.68 -19.28 -13.93
CA SER A 288 -22.56 -18.14 -13.64
C SER A 288 -23.95 -18.41 -14.23
N SER A 289 -24.99 -17.86 -13.60
CA SER A 289 -26.32 -17.86 -14.18
C SER A 289 -26.28 -17.19 -15.57
N TYR A 290 -27.17 -17.61 -16.47
CA TYR A 290 -27.25 -17.03 -17.81
C TYR A 290 -27.32 -15.51 -17.76
N ILE A 291 -26.50 -14.84 -18.57
CA ILE A 291 -26.52 -13.39 -18.75
C ILE A 291 -26.89 -13.08 -20.19
N GLY A 292 -27.91 -12.23 -20.38
CA GLY A 292 -28.37 -11.79 -21.70
C GLY A 292 -27.31 -10.95 -22.44
N SER A 293 -27.65 -10.50 -23.65
CA SER A 293 -26.78 -9.61 -24.43
C SER A 293 -26.75 -8.18 -23.87
N LYS A 294 -27.85 -7.71 -23.29
CA LYS A 294 -27.96 -6.38 -22.68
C LYS A 294 -27.61 -6.49 -21.18
N ILE A 295 -26.55 -5.83 -20.76
CA ILE A 295 -26.08 -5.82 -19.38
C ILE A 295 -26.57 -4.55 -18.69
N PHE A 296 -25.93 -3.42 -18.93
CA PHE A 296 -26.47 -2.11 -18.64
C PHE A 296 -25.98 -1.07 -19.65
N VAL A 297 -26.79 -0.03 -19.82
CA VAL A 297 -26.44 1.15 -20.60
C VAL A 297 -26.67 2.38 -19.74
N ALA A 298 -25.67 3.21 -19.61
CA ALA A 298 -25.77 4.52 -18.98
C ALA A 298 -26.04 5.59 -20.03
N HIS A 299 -27.09 6.37 -19.86
CA HIS A 299 -27.50 7.44 -20.78
C HIS A 299 -27.34 8.80 -20.10
N ASN A 300 -26.26 9.54 -20.40
CA ASN A 300 -25.96 10.89 -19.93
C ASN A 300 -26.20 11.07 -18.42
N VAL A 301 -25.72 10.11 -17.63
CA VAL A 301 -25.93 10.06 -16.19
C VAL A 301 -25.11 11.14 -15.50
N SER A 302 -25.80 11.96 -14.68
CA SER A 302 -25.15 12.97 -13.85
C SER A 302 -25.69 12.90 -12.43
N LYS A 303 -24.79 13.09 -11.46
CA LYS A 303 -25.10 13.13 -10.01
C LYS A 303 -24.19 14.05 -9.26
N SER A 304 -24.76 14.88 -8.39
CA SER A 304 -24.03 15.73 -7.45
C SER A 304 -24.64 15.67 -6.05
N PHE A 305 -23.82 15.90 -5.03
CA PHE A 305 -24.22 16.06 -3.65
C PHE A 305 -23.69 17.41 -3.15
N GLY A 306 -24.58 18.42 -3.12
CA GLY A 306 -24.19 19.79 -2.85
C GLY A 306 -23.20 20.29 -3.92
N GLU A 307 -22.03 20.74 -3.50
CA GLU A 307 -20.96 21.21 -4.41
C GLU A 307 -20.13 20.05 -5.01
N ASN A 308 -20.23 18.84 -4.46
CA ASN A 308 -19.47 17.71 -4.91
C ASN A 308 -20.13 17.02 -6.11
N VAL A 309 -19.55 17.16 -7.30
CA VAL A 309 -19.99 16.46 -8.52
C VAL A 309 -19.36 15.07 -8.56
N ILE A 310 -20.22 14.04 -8.51
CA ILE A 310 -19.78 12.62 -8.51
C ILE A 310 -19.59 12.11 -9.94
N VAL A 311 -20.58 12.38 -10.80
CA VAL A 311 -20.60 11.95 -12.20
C VAL A 311 -21.22 13.06 -13.03
N LYS A 312 -20.64 13.35 -14.20
CA LYS A 312 -21.16 14.36 -15.13
C LYS A 312 -21.23 13.78 -16.54
N ASP A 313 -22.43 13.80 -17.11
CA ASP A 313 -22.74 13.40 -18.51
C ASP A 313 -22.12 12.03 -18.90
N PHE A 314 -22.17 11.07 -17.98
CA PHE A 314 -21.58 9.76 -18.19
C PHE A 314 -22.48 8.89 -19.07
N SER A 315 -21.92 8.41 -20.18
CA SER A 315 -22.58 7.47 -21.09
C SER A 315 -21.67 6.30 -21.37
N TYR A 316 -22.18 5.08 -21.16
CA TYR A 316 -21.40 3.86 -21.34
C TYR A 316 -22.28 2.65 -21.61
N ILE A 317 -21.80 1.74 -22.46
CA ILE A 317 -22.45 0.46 -22.74
C ILE A 317 -21.56 -0.65 -22.19
N PHE A 318 -22.02 -1.32 -21.13
CA PHE A 318 -21.29 -2.40 -20.50
C PHE A 318 -21.38 -3.68 -21.32
N ALA A 319 -20.23 -4.23 -21.69
CA ALA A 319 -20.15 -5.42 -22.52
C ALA A 319 -20.37 -6.71 -21.70
N ARG A 320 -20.71 -7.79 -22.42
CA ARG A 320 -20.88 -9.11 -21.79
C ARG A 320 -19.54 -9.69 -21.38
N TYR A 321 -19.46 -10.20 -20.13
CA TYR A 321 -18.25 -10.80 -19.52
C TYR A 321 -17.12 -9.79 -19.25
N GLU A 322 -17.40 -8.53 -19.34
CA GLU A 322 -16.48 -7.46 -19.07
C GLU A 322 -16.06 -7.43 -17.60
N LYS A 323 -14.78 -7.22 -17.36
CA LYS A 323 -14.20 -7.08 -16.01
C LYS A 323 -13.56 -5.71 -15.90
N LEU A 324 -14.25 -4.83 -15.21
CA LEU A 324 -13.92 -3.43 -15.07
C LEU A 324 -13.30 -3.14 -13.69
N GLY A 325 -12.17 -2.44 -13.69
CA GLY A 325 -11.59 -1.84 -12.49
C GLY A 325 -12.01 -0.38 -12.31
N ILE A 326 -12.25 0.05 -11.10
CA ILE A 326 -12.49 1.47 -10.77
C ILE A 326 -11.37 1.96 -9.87
N VAL A 327 -10.67 3.02 -10.30
CA VAL A 327 -9.57 3.64 -9.56
C VAL A 327 -9.80 5.14 -9.43
N GLY A 328 -9.20 5.73 -8.39
CA GLY A 328 -9.29 7.17 -8.12
C GLY A 328 -9.05 7.48 -6.65
N ASN A 329 -8.87 8.75 -6.32
CA ASN A 329 -8.62 9.21 -4.96
C ASN A 329 -9.78 8.86 -4.01
N ASN A 330 -9.49 8.82 -2.72
CA ASN A 330 -10.54 8.66 -1.72
C ASN A 330 -11.47 9.88 -1.76
N GLY A 331 -12.78 9.63 -1.69
CA GLY A 331 -13.80 10.68 -1.83
C GLY A 331 -14.14 11.09 -3.27
N ALA A 332 -13.51 10.51 -4.30
CA ALA A 332 -13.81 10.81 -5.72
C ALA A 332 -15.19 10.31 -6.21
N GLY A 333 -15.96 9.62 -5.34
CA GLY A 333 -17.32 9.20 -5.66
C GLY A 333 -17.44 7.75 -6.17
N LYS A 334 -16.40 6.92 -6.04
CA LYS A 334 -16.39 5.52 -6.51
C LYS A 334 -17.56 4.70 -5.97
N SER A 335 -17.71 4.62 -4.65
CA SER A 335 -18.82 3.86 -4.02
C SER A 335 -20.19 4.51 -4.28
N SER A 336 -20.24 5.84 -4.43
CA SER A 336 -21.48 6.54 -4.80
C SER A 336 -21.92 6.19 -6.23
N PHE A 337 -20.98 6.01 -7.15
CA PHE A 337 -21.27 5.53 -8.51
C PHE A 337 -21.87 4.11 -8.49
N ILE A 338 -21.34 3.21 -7.67
CA ILE A 338 -21.92 1.88 -7.49
C ILE A 338 -23.34 1.94 -6.94
N LYS A 339 -23.58 2.78 -5.92
CA LYS A 339 -24.93 2.99 -5.34
C LYS A 339 -25.92 3.57 -6.37
N LEU A 340 -25.44 4.41 -7.31
CA LEU A 340 -26.25 4.86 -8.47
C LEU A 340 -26.58 3.71 -9.42
N LEU A 341 -25.61 2.86 -9.75
CA LEU A 341 -25.80 1.69 -10.62
C LEU A 341 -26.77 0.68 -10.01
N LEU A 342 -26.71 0.49 -8.68
CA LEU A 342 -27.62 -0.38 -7.93
C LEU A 342 -29.02 0.24 -7.70
N ASN A 343 -29.23 1.48 -8.19
CA ASN A 343 -30.47 2.24 -8.02
C ASN A 343 -30.80 2.56 -6.55
N GLU A 344 -29.78 2.54 -5.67
CA GLU A 344 -29.91 3.03 -4.29
C GLU A 344 -29.97 4.55 -4.23
N TYR A 345 -29.27 5.23 -5.16
CA TYR A 345 -29.38 6.67 -5.42
C TYR A 345 -30.01 6.92 -6.77
N GLN A 346 -30.87 7.93 -6.87
CA GLN A 346 -31.42 8.38 -8.14
C GLN A 346 -30.44 9.37 -8.80
N PRO A 347 -30.18 9.26 -10.13
CA PRO A 347 -29.41 10.25 -10.85
C PRO A 347 -30.18 11.58 -10.91
N ASP A 348 -29.45 12.69 -11.00
CA ASP A 348 -30.05 14.02 -11.17
C ASP A 348 -30.49 14.23 -12.65
N ASN A 349 -29.69 13.70 -13.58
CA ASN A 349 -30.00 13.64 -15.01
C ASN A 349 -29.60 12.28 -15.57
N GLY A 350 -30.28 11.88 -16.67
CA GLY A 350 -30.03 10.60 -17.31
C GLY A 350 -30.64 9.41 -16.57
N PHE A 351 -30.31 8.22 -17.00
CA PHE A 351 -30.80 6.98 -16.40
C PHE A 351 -29.89 5.80 -16.76
N PHE A 352 -29.97 4.73 -15.94
CA PHE A 352 -29.38 3.43 -16.27
C PHE A 352 -30.47 2.49 -16.81
N GLU A 353 -30.20 1.88 -17.93
CA GLU A 353 -31.03 0.82 -18.47
C GLU A 353 -30.37 -0.53 -18.18
N ILE A 354 -30.94 -1.30 -17.24
CA ILE A 354 -30.38 -2.57 -16.76
C ILE A 354 -31.13 -3.74 -17.41
N GLY A 355 -30.40 -4.74 -17.89
CA GLY A 355 -30.97 -5.94 -18.49
C GLY A 355 -31.76 -6.78 -17.47
N GLU A 356 -32.92 -7.29 -17.85
CA GLU A 356 -33.83 -8.08 -16.97
C GLU A 356 -33.16 -9.34 -16.39
N THR A 357 -32.16 -9.89 -17.07
CA THR A 357 -31.44 -11.10 -16.63
C THR A 357 -30.30 -10.81 -15.65
N VAL A 358 -29.99 -9.53 -15.40
CA VAL A 358 -28.88 -9.15 -14.51
C VAL A 358 -29.23 -9.41 -13.06
N ARG A 359 -28.35 -10.16 -12.37
CA ARG A 359 -28.44 -10.43 -10.95
C ARG A 359 -27.17 -9.92 -10.28
N PHE A 360 -27.29 -8.79 -9.58
CA PHE A 360 -26.17 -8.19 -8.86
C PHE A 360 -25.81 -8.98 -7.62
N GLY A 361 -24.51 -9.21 -7.43
CA GLY A 361 -23.91 -9.59 -6.17
C GLY A 361 -23.02 -8.46 -5.71
N TYR A 362 -23.42 -7.74 -4.67
CA TYR A 362 -22.67 -6.60 -4.16
C TYR A 362 -21.98 -6.93 -2.86
N TYR A 363 -20.67 -6.80 -2.84
CA TYR A 363 -19.83 -6.83 -1.66
C TYR A 363 -19.44 -5.39 -1.31
N SER A 364 -20.10 -4.82 -0.30
CA SER A 364 -19.90 -3.43 0.11
C SER A 364 -18.77 -3.27 1.12
N GLN A 365 -18.13 -2.12 1.13
CA GLN A 365 -17.14 -1.75 2.12
C GLN A 365 -17.73 -1.69 3.54
N GLU A 366 -18.99 -1.27 3.70
CA GLU A 366 -19.68 -1.19 4.99
C GLU A 366 -19.95 -2.58 5.59
N GLY A 367 -19.99 -3.62 4.74
CA GLY A 367 -20.28 -5.00 5.14
C GLY A 367 -21.76 -5.27 5.32
N ILE A 368 -22.08 -6.41 5.96
CA ILE A 368 -23.44 -6.82 6.30
C ILE A 368 -23.53 -7.09 7.80
N THR A 369 -24.65 -6.73 8.40
CA THR A 369 -24.96 -7.12 9.77
C THR A 369 -25.51 -8.55 9.79
N PHE A 370 -24.75 -9.45 10.39
CA PHE A 370 -25.20 -10.82 10.62
C PHE A 370 -25.98 -10.92 11.92
N ASN A 371 -26.89 -11.89 11.96
CA ASN A 371 -27.46 -12.31 13.23
C ASN A 371 -26.40 -13.09 14.03
N GLU A 372 -25.81 -12.44 15.01
CA GLU A 372 -24.69 -12.97 15.80
C GLU A 372 -25.02 -14.22 16.61
N SER A 373 -26.28 -14.49 16.87
CA SER A 373 -26.74 -15.69 17.61
C SER A 373 -26.78 -16.96 16.74
N LYS A 374 -26.63 -16.84 15.40
CA LYS A 374 -26.64 -17.98 14.50
C LYS A 374 -25.23 -18.59 14.36
N LYS A 375 -25.21 -19.89 14.01
CA LYS A 375 -23.94 -20.52 13.56
C LYS A 375 -23.60 -20.12 12.14
N VAL A 376 -22.31 -20.17 11.82
CA VAL A 376 -21.80 -19.87 10.48
C VAL A 376 -22.50 -20.72 9.41
N ILE A 377 -22.62 -22.02 9.63
CA ILE A 377 -23.26 -22.94 8.67
C ILE A 377 -24.75 -22.65 8.47
N ASP A 378 -25.46 -22.26 9.53
CA ASP A 378 -26.89 -22.01 9.44
C ASP A 378 -27.21 -20.73 8.67
N SER A 379 -26.40 -19.68 8.85
CA SER A 379 -26.56 -18.43 8.09
C SER A 379 -26.37 -18.62 6.58
N VAL A 380 -25.54 -19.59 6.21
CA VAL A 380 -25.24 -19.90 4.82
C VAL A 380 -26.30 -20.83 4.22
N ARG A 381 -26.81 -21.80 5.00
CA ARG A 381 -27.92 -22.69 4.58
C ARG A 381 -29.22 -21.97 4.30
N GLU A 382 -29.49 -20.86 4.99
CA GLU A 382 -30.66 -20.02 4.71
C GLU A 382 -30.63 -19.40 3.29
N ILE A 383 -29.44 -19.22 2.70
CA ILE A 383 -29.28 -18.71 1.34
C ILE A 383 -29.44 -19.85 0.33
N ALA A 384 -28.73 -20.95 0.53
CA ALA A 384 -28.83 -22.14 -0.29
C ALA A 384 -28.26 -23.37 0.43
N GLU A 385 -28.95 -24.51 0.38
CA GLU A 385 -28.43 -25.80 0.89
C GLU A 385 -27.38 -26.40 -0.06
N HIS A 386 -27.59 -26.23 -1.38
CA HIS A 386 -26.72 -26.71 -2.45
C HIS A 386 -26.49 -25.62 -3.48
N ILE A 387 -25.25 -25.50 -3.95
CA ILE A 387 -24.83 -24.57 -4.98
C ILE A 387 -24.43 -25.39 -6.20
N HIS A 388 -25.12 -25.16 -7.31
CA HIS A 388 -24.81 -25.82 -8.59
C HIS A 388 -23.78 -25.00 -9.36
N PHE A 389 -22.54 -25.48 -9.43
CA PHE A 389 -21.49 -24.83 -10.19
C PHE A 389 -21.39 -25.35 -11.63
N ASP A 390 -21.88 -26.58 -11.89
CA ASP A 390 -21.97 -27.17 -13.22
C ASP A 390 -23.13 -28.19 -13.22
N GLU A 391 -23.56 -28.70 -14.42
CA GLU A 391 -24.60 -29.73 -14.53
C GLU A 391 -24.25 -31.02 -13.75
N LYS A 392 -22.98 -31.25 -13.48
CA LYS A 392 -22.44 -32.46 -12.80
C LYS A 392 -21.88 -32.19 -11.41
N THR A 393 -21.65 -30.93 -11.01
CA THR A 393 -21.02 -30.60 -9.72
C THR A 393 -21.91 -29.69 -8.89
N SER A 394 -22.38 -30.20 -7.76
CA SER A 394 -23.02 -29.43 -6.72
C SER A 394 -22.19 -29.46 -5.46
N TYR A 395 -22.02 -28.31 -4.82
CA TYR A 395 -21.38 -28.22 -3.53
C TYR A 395 -22.42 -27.99 -2.46
N SER A 396 -22.33 -28.73 -1.36
CA SER A 396 -23.11 -28.40 -0.17
C SER A 396 -22.61 -27.09 0.45
N ALA A 397 -23.45 -26.42 1.23
CA ALA A 397 -23.06 -25.21 1.98
C ALA A 397 -21.76 -25.41 2.78
N SER A 398 -21.59 -26.58 3.40
CA SER A 398 -20.36 -26.92 4.15
C SER A 398 -19.13 -27.04 3.25
N GLN A 399 -19.25 -27.65 2.09
CA GLN A 399 -18.14 -27.75 1.12
C GLN A 399 -17.76 -26.38 0.57
N PHE A 400 -18.75 -25.52 0.31
CA PHE A 400 -18.50 -24.15 -0.15
C PHE A 400 -17.79 -23.32 0.92
N LEU A 401 -18.23 -23.40 2.19
CA LEU A 401 -17.53 -22.73 3.28
C LEU A 401 -16.08 -23.22 3.45
N ASN A 402 -15.79 -24.49 3.16
CA ASN A 402 -14.43 -24.99 3.18
C ASN A 402 -13.54 -24.31 2.11
N LEU A 403 -14.09 -23.90 0.95
CA LEU A 403 -13.35 -23.13 -0.06
C LEU A 403 -12.90 -21.77 0.50
N PHE A 404 -13.75 -21.15 1.33
CA PHE A 404 -13.46 -19.91 2.04
C PHE A 404 -12.75 -20.13 3.39
N LEU A 405 -12.05 -21.26 3.53
CA LEU A 405 -11.19 -21.57 4.68
C LEU A 405 -11.94 -21.70 6.03
N PHE A 406 -13.24 -21.96 6.02
CA PHE A 406 -13.97 -22.32 7.23
C PHE A 406 -13.86 -23.82 7.49
N SER A 407 -13.09 -24.21 8.49
CA SER A 407 -13.01 -25.60 8.90
C SER A 407 -14.36 -26.11 9.43
N ALA A 408 -14.55 -27.43 9.51
CA ALA A 408 -15.78 -28.03 10.06
C ALA A 408 -16.07 -27.54 11.51
N LYS A 409 -15.02 -27.22 12.29
CA LYS A 409 -15.15 -26.64 13.62
C LYS A 409 -15.63 -25.18 13.56
N ASP A 410 -15.07 -24.39 12.64
CA ASP A 410 -15.42 -22.97 12.48
C ASP A 410 -16.86 -22.81 11.98
N GLN A 411 -17.32 -23.69 11.12
CA GLN A 411 -18.70 -23.72 10.64
C GLN A 411 -19.74 -23.90 11.76
N GLN A 412 -19.37 -24.53 12.86
CA GLN A 412 -20.25 -24.74 14.03
C GLN A 412 -20.14 -23.60 15.07
N LYS A 413 -19.20 -22.67 14.89
CA LYS A 413 -19.09 -21.50 15.80
C LYS A 413 -20.27 -20.54 15.59
N LEU A 414 -20.63 -19.83 16.65
CA LEU A 414 -21.52 -18.66 16.56
C LEU A 414 -20.81 -17.51 15.83
N ILE A 415 -21.55 -16.76 15.02
CA ILE A 415 -21.01 -15.63 14.27
C ILE A 415 -20.41 -14.55 15.20
N ALA A 416 -21.00 -14.37 16.40
CA ALA A 416 -20.44 -13.49 17.44
C ALA A 416 -18.98 -13.79 17.82
N LYS A 417 -18.55 -15.06 17.69
CA LYS A 417 -17.19 -15.51 18.03
C LYS A 417 -16.19 -15.43 16.88
N LEU A 418 -16.61 -14.95 15.72
CA LEU A 418 -15.73 -14.76 14.56
C LEU A 418 -14.96 -13.46 14.70
N SER A 419 -13.69 -13.48 14.28
CA SER A 419 -12.91 -12.27 14.08
C SER A 419 -13.47 -11.40 12.93
N GLY A 420 -13.09 -10.13 12.86
CA GLY A 420 -13.52 -9.21 11.80
C GLY A 420 -13.24 -9.77 10.41
N GLY A 421 -12.02 -10.26 10.17
CA GLY A 421 -11.65 -10.88 8.89
C GLY A 421 -12.43 -12.17 8.58
N GLU A 422 -12.77 -12.98 9.59
CA GLU A 422 -13.65 -14.15 9.39
C GLU A 422 -15.08 -13.73 9.05
N LYS A 423 -15.62 -12.69 9.70
CA LYS A 423 -16.94 -12.11 9.33
C LYS A 423 -16.94 -11.59 7.88
N ARG A 424 -15.88 -10.93 7.45
CA ARG A 424 -15.71 -10.45 6.06
C ARG A 424 -15.63 -11.59 5.04
N ARG A 425 -14.89 -12.66 5.36
CA ARG A 425 -14.87 -13.88 4.52
C ARG A 425 -16.25 -14.53 4.43
N LEU A 426 -16.98 -14.60 5.55
CA LEU A 426 -18.34 -15.13 5.56
C LEU A 426 -19.26 -14.28 4.68
N TYR A 427 -19.15 -12.95 4.76
CA TYR A 427 -19.91 -12.04 3.92
C TYR A 427 -19.62 -12.28 2.43
N LEU A 428 -18.36 -12.36 2.04
CA LEU A 428 -17.99 -12.68 0.67
C LEU A 428 -18.59 -14.02 0.21
N ALA A 429 -18.48 -15.06 1.04
CA ALA A 429 -19.06 -16.36 0.74
C ALA A 429 -20.59 -16.26 0.53
N THR A 430 -21.31 -15.49 1.36
CA THR A 430 -22.76 -15.31 1.21
C THR A 430 -23.16 -14.57 -0.06
N VAL A 431 -22.37 -13.58 -0.49
CA VAL A 431 -22.59 -12.86 -1.77
C VAL A 431 -22.43 -13.82 -2.95
N LEU A 432 -21.36 -14.61 -2.96
CA LEU A 432 -21.04 -15.52 -4.06
C LEU A 432 -22.01 -16.72 -4.11
N MET A 433 -22.55 -17.18 -2.97
CA MET A 433 -23.55 -18.25 -2.92
C MET A 433 -24.87 -17.90 -3.61
N ARG A 434 -25.22 -16.62 -3.71
CA ARG A 434 -26.42 -16.17 -4.41
C ARG A 434 -26.33 -16.35 -5.92
N GLN A 435 -25.21 -16.84 -6.42
CA GLN A 435 -24.91 -17.07 -7.85
C GLN A 435 -25.19 -15.84 -8.72
N PRO A 436 -24.62 -14.67 -8.41
CA PRO A 436 -24.78 -13.50 -9.25
C PRO A 436 -24.20 -13.77 -10.64
N ASN A 437 -24.69 -13.05 -11.66
CA ASN A 437 -24.04 -12.98 -12.96
C ASN A 437 -23.39 -11.61 -13.22
N PHE A 438 -23.56 -10.68 -12.30
CA PHE A 438 -22.89 -9.40 -12.24
C PHE A 438 -22.36 -9.18 -10.82
N LEU A 439 -21.05 -9.23 -10.65
CA LEU A 439 -20.39 -9.11 -9.35
C LEU A 439 -19.78 -7.72 -9.18
N ILE A 440 -20.09 -7.08 -8.07
CA ILE A 440 -19.53 -5.78 -7.68
C ILE A 440 -18.79 -5.96 -6.37
N LEU A 441 -17.51 -5.62 -6.37
CA LEU A 441 -16.63 -5.73 -5.21
C LEU A 441 -16.09 -4.35 -4.85
N ASP A 442 -16.50 -3.81 -3.70
CA ASP A 442 -16.06 -2.51 -3.19
C ASP A 442 -15.04 -2.72 -2.07
N GLU A 443 -13.75 -2.47 -2.37
CA GLU A 443 -12.59 -2.64 -1.50
C GLU A 443 -12.51 -4.03 -0.82
N PRO A 444 -12.57 -5.14 -1.57
CA PRO A 444 -12.58 -6.48 -0.99
C PRO A 444 -11.23 -6.83 -0.33
N THR A 445 -10.17 -6.12 -0.67
CA THR A 445 -8.79 -6.42 -0.26
C THR A 445 -8.45 -5.94 1.14
N ASN A 446 -9.19 -4.95 1.68
CA ASN A 446 -8.84 -4.29 2.95
C ASN A 446 -8.88 -5.20 4.19
N ASP A 447 -9.72 -6.26 4.18
CA ASP A 447 -9.94 -7.09 5.37
C ASP A 447 -9.76 -8.59 5.11
N LEU A 448 -9.37 -8.96 3.88
CA LEU A 448 -9.14 -10.36 3.51
C LEU A 448 -7.65 -10.69 3.57
N ASP A 449 -7.32 -11.87 4.11
CA ASP A 449 -5.94 -12.35 4.07
C ASP A 449 -5.52 -12.79 2.66
N ILE A 450 -4.20 -12.83 2.43
CA ILE A 450 -3.61 -13.15 1.12
C ILE A 450 -4.16 -14.49 0.57
N VAL A 451 -4.37 -15.47 1.43
CA VAL A 451 -4.88 -16.80 1.02
C VAL A 451 -6.34 -16.70 0.55
N THR A 452 -7.16 -15.90 1.24
CA THR A 452 -8.54 -15.64 0.81
C THR A 452 -8.59 -14.83 -0.48
N LEU A 453 -7.67 -13.88 -0.67
CA LEU A 453 -7.54 -13.13 -1.92
C LEU A 453 -7.15 -14.04 -3.09
N GLU A 454 -6.24 -14.99 -2.89
CA GLU A 454 -5.90 -16.01 -3.90
C GLU A 454 -7.14 -16.83 -4.33
N VAL A 455 -7.98 -17.22 -3.37
CA VAL A 455 -9.26 -17.92 -3.65
C VAL A 455 -10.22 -17.03 -4.44
N LEU A 456 -10.32 -15.74 -4.09
CA LEU A 456 -11.18 -14.78 -4.79
C LEU A 456 -10.68 -14.52 -6.22
N GLU A 457 -9.38 -14.36 -6.41
CA GLU A 457 -8.76 -14.21 -7.74
C GLU A 457 -9.06 -15.42 -8.63
N ASP A 458 -8.87 -16.64 -8.11
CA ASP A 458 -9.18 -17.87 -8.84
C ASP A 458 -10.68 -17.97 -9.16
N TYR A 459 -11.55 -17.53 -8.24
CA TYR A 459 -12.98 -17.43 -8.48
C TYR A 459 -13.29 -16.47 -9.62
N ILE A 460 -12.78 -15.23 -9.57
CA ILE A 460 -13.04 -14.18 -10.58
C ILE A 460 -12.47 -14.59 -11.94
N SER A 461 -11.30 -15.21 -12.00
CA SER A 461 -10.69 -15.66 -13.26
C SER A 461 -11.57 -16.66 -14.02
N LYS A 462 -12.26 -17.56 -13.29
CA LYS A 462 -13.15 -18.59 -13.82
C LYS A 462 -14.62 -18.13 -13.93
N PHE A 463 -14.93 -16.97 -13.37
CA PHE A 463 -16.29 -16.44 -13.35
C PHE A 463 -16.75 -15.99 -14.75
N LYS A 464 -17.83 -16.61 -15.23
CA LYS A 464 -18.45 -16.31 -16.52
C LYS A 464 -19.59 -15.29 -16.38
N GLY A 465 -19.28 -14.14 -15.83
CA GLY A 465 -20.19 -13.01 -15.64
C GLY A 465 -19.44 -11.71 -15.75
N CYS A 466 -20.14 -10.60 -15.54
CA CYS A 466 -19.53 -9.27 -15.51
C CYS A 466 -19.03 -8.96 -14.10
N VAL A 467 -17.94 -8.21 -14.01
CA VAL A 467 -17.34 -7.84 -12.72
C VAL A 467 -17.00 -6.35 -12.71
N ILE A 468 -17.33 -5.68 -11.63
CA ILE A 468 -16.79 -4.35 -11.30
C ILE A 468 -16.01 -4.48 -10.00
N ILE A 469 -14.78 -3.98 -9.99
CA ILE A 469 -13.89 -4.03 -8.83
C ILE A 469 -13.42 -2.63 -8.50
N ILE A 470 -13.65 -2.18 -7.27
CA ILE A 470 -12.99 -1.02 -6.68
C ILE A 470 -11.92 -1.57 -5.75
N SER A 471 -10.66 -1.30 -6.00
CA SER A 471 -9.57 -1.69 -5.11
C SER A 471 -8.35 -0.79 -5.26
N HIS A 472 -7.60 -0.68 -4.17
CA HIS A 472 -6.28 -0.07 -4.14
C HIS A 472 -5.15 -1.10 -4.26
N ASP A 473 -5.48 -2.40 -4.23
CA ASP A 473 -4.52 -3.49 -4.46
C ASP A 473 -4.24 -3.66 -5.96
N ARG A 474 -3.06 -3.23 -6.37
CA ARG A 474 -2.59 -3.25 -7.77
C ARG A 474 -2.48 -4.68 -8.30
N PHE A 475 -1.96 -5.60 -7.47
CA PHE A 475 -1.77 -6.99 -7.87
C PHE A 475 -3.10 -7.69 -8.12
N PHE A 476 -4.10 -7.41 -7.29
CA PHE A 476 -5.45 -7.90 -7.46
C PHE A 476 -6.09 -7.35 -8.74
N MET A 477 -5.94 -6.04 -8.99
CA MET A 477 -6.46 -5.38 -10.18
C MET A 477 -5.81 -5.94 -11.47
N ASP A 478 -4.49 -6.04 -11.53
CA ASP A 478 -3.77 -6.53 -12.72
C ASP A 478 -4.16 -7.96 -13.11
N ARG A 479 -4.58 -8.78 -12.15
CA ARG A 479 -4.97 -10.18 -12.39
C ARG A 479 -6.45 -10.35 -12.73
N THR A 480 -7.28 -9.39 -12.40
CA THR A 480 -8.73 -9.59 -12.39
C THR A 480 -9.51 -8.69 -13.33
N VAL A 481 -8.93 -7.58 -13.80
CA VAL A 481 -9.64 -6.62 -14.66
C VAL A 481 -9.03 -6.52 -16.06
N ASP A 482 -9.87 -6.20 -17.03
CA ASP A 482 -9.48 -6.08 -18.44
C ASP A 482 -9.22 -4.61 -18.80
N HIS A 483 -9.91 -3.66 -18.15
CA HIS A 483 -9.74 -2.22 -18.32
C HIS A 483 -10.21 -1.45 -17.08
N ILE A 484 -9.97 -0.14 -17.04
CA ILE A 484 -10.11 0.67 -15.83
C ILE A 484 -10.87 1.97 -16.08
N PHE A 485 -11.84 2.28 -15.22
CA PHE A 485 -12.39 3.62 -15.06
C PHE A 485 -11.59 4.43 -14.06
N VAL A 486 -11.07 5.54 -14.51
CA VAL A 486 -10.29 6.48 -13.70
C VAL A 486 -11.16 7.65 -13.28
N PHE A 487 -11.41 7.76 -11.98
CA PHE A 487 -12.14 8.88 -11.37
C PHE A 487 -11.16 10.01 -11.07
N GLU A 488 -11.10 11.02 -11.94
CA GLU A 488 -10.20 12.17 -11.78
C GLU A 488 -10.74 13.24 -10.81
N GLY A 489 -11.96 13.06 -10.32
CA GLY A 489 -12.71 14.05 -9.53
C GLY A 489 -13.56 14.97 -10.39
N ASN A 490 -14.35 15.84 -9.74
CA ASN A 490 -15.28 16.78 -10.41
C ASN A 490 -16.22 16.13 -11.44
N GLY A 491 -16.57 14.87 -11.23
CA GLY A 491 -17.48 14.11 -12.09
C GLY A 491 -16.88 13.56 -13.38
N VAL A 492 -15.57 13.68 -13.59
CA VAL A 492 -14.88 13.18 -14.78
C VAL A 492 -14.47 11.73 -14.58
N ILE A 493 -14.97 10.85 -15.45
CA ILE A 493 -14.62 9.43 -15.51
C ILE A 493 -13.96 9.18 -16.86
N LYS A 494 -12.72 8.67 -16.85
CA LYS A 494 -11.99 8.28 -18.06
C LYS A 494 -11.93 6.76 -18.15
N ASP A 495 -12.24 6.23 -19.31
CA ASP A 495 -12.02 4.82 -19.64
C ASP A 495 -10.59 4.63 -20.14
N PHE A 496 -9.84 3.76 -19.51
CA PHE A 496 -8.47 3.40 -19.90
C PHE A 496 -8.44 1.93 -20.33
N PRO A 497 -8.15 1.65 -21.61
CA PRO A 497 -8.05 0.29 -22.10
C PRO A 497 -6.72 -0.34 -21.67
N GLY A 498 -6.75 -1.17 -20.64
CA GLY A 498 -5.58 -1.85 -20.09
C GLY A 498 -5.67 -2.11 -18.60
N ASN A 499 -4.70 -2.82 -18.07
CA ASN A 499 -4.64 -3.15 -16.66
C ASN A 499 -4.12 -1.95 -15.80
N TYR A 500 -4.04 -2.15 -14.49
CA TYR A 500 -3.66 -1.09 -13.58
C TYR A 500 -2.18 -0.65 -13.75
N SER A 501 -1.28 -1.60 -13.97
CA SER A 501 0.15 -1.31 -14.18
C SER A 501 0.38 -0.46 -15.44
N GLU A 502 -0.28 -0.80 -16.55
CA GLU A 502 -0.23 -0.04 -17.80
C GLU A 502 -0.79 1.39 -17.63
N TYR A 503 -1.90 1.54 -16.88
CA TYR A 503 -2.43 2.85 -16.54
C TYR A 503 -1.42 3.70 -15.75
N ARG A 504 -0.71 3.10 -14.80
CA ARG A 504 0.27 3.81 -13.96
C ARG A 504 1.48 4.27 -14.77
N GLU A 505 2.00 3.44 -15.65
CA GLU A 505 3.08 3.81 -16.57
C GLU A 505 2.66 4.99 -17.45
N TRP A 506 1.49 4.90 -18.06
CA TRP A 506 0.92 5.98 -18.85
C TRP A 506 0.72 7.28 -18.04
N LYS A 507 0.20 7.19 -16.82
CA LYS A 507 0.02 8.35 -15.93
C LYS A 507 1.36 9.00 -15.60
N GLN A 508 2.37 8.22 -15.23
CA GLN A 508 3.72 8.73 -14.91
C GLN A 508 4.39 9.43 -16.11
N GLU A 509 4.21 8.90 -17.32
CA GLU A 509 4.72 9.55 -18.54
C GLU A 509 4.00 10.86 -18.81
N ASN A 510 2.68 10.89 -18.71
CA ASN A 510 1.90 12.11 -18.91
C ASN A 510 2.16 13.18 -17.85
N ASP A 511 2.36 12.80 -16.59
CA ASP A 511 2.67 13.75 -15.52
C ASP A 511 4.07 14.36 -15.73
N LYS A 512 5.05 13.58 -16.19
CA LYS A 512 6.37 14.09 -16.60
C LYS A 512 6.29 15.08 -17.77
N LEU A 513 5.42 14.79 -18.75
CA LEU A 513 5.18 15.68 -19.89
C LEU A 513 4.51 16.99 -19.45
N LYS A 514 3.50 16.93 -18.57
CA LYS A 514 2.83 18.11 -18.00
C LYS A 514 3.78 18.96 -17.14
N ASP A 515 4.65 18.33 -16.37
CA ASP A 515 5.65 19.04 -15.58
C ASP A 515 6.74 19.67 -16.45
N ALA A 516 7.07 19.06 -17.59
CA ALA A 516 7.95 19.66 -18.59
C ALA A 516 7.29 20.83 -19.36
N GLU A 517 5.95 20.86 -19.46
CA GLU A 517 5.19 21.94 -20.09
C GLU A 517 4.87 23.10 -19.15
N LYS A 518 4.72 22.85 -17.84
CA LYS A 518 4.44 23.89 -16.82
C LYS A 518 5.43 25.06 -16.78
N PRO A 519 6.75 24.89 -17.05
CA PRO A 519 7.67 26.03 -17.14
C PRO A 519 7.33 27.02 -18.24
N LYS A 520 6.69 26.56 -19.34
CA LYS A 520 6.38 27.42 -20.51
C LYS A 520 5.09 28.25 -20.32
N GLU A 521 4.08 27.72 -19.64
CA GLU A 521 2.81 28.46 -19.43
C GLU A 521 2.85 29.39 -18.22
N GLN A 522 3.53 29.01 -17.14
CA GLN A 522 3.73 29.92 -16.00
C GLN A 522 4.66 31.08 -16.33
N GLN A 523 5.61 30.91 -17.26
CA GLN A 523 6.39 32.03 -17.80
C GLN A 523 5.53 32.95 -18.68
N LYS A 524 4.55 32.42 -19.45
CA LYS A 524 3.62 33.26 -20.24
C LYS A 524 2.57 33.96 -19.37
N ALA A 525 2.02 33.32 -18.34
CA ALA A 525 1.05 33.92 -17.44
C ALA A 525 1.69 34.92 -16.43
N LYS A 526 2.93 34.67 -15.99
CA LYS A 526 3.72 35.64 -15.21
C LYS A 526 4.24 36.79 -16.07
N ALA A 527 4.47 36.60 -17.36
CA ALA A 527 4.85 37.66 -18.28
C ALA A 527 3.71 38.68 -18.49
N SER A 528 2.42 38.25 -18.56
CA SER A 528 1.28 39.18 -18.76
C SER A 528 0.93 40.00 -17.52
N ASN A 529 1.22 39.55 -16.30
CA ASN A 529 0.99 40.30 -15.05
C ASN A 529 2.24 41.05 -14.54
N ALA A 530 3.43 40.70 -15.08
CA ALA A 530 4.70 41.35 -14.70
C ALA A 530 5.05 42.58 -15.56
N GLU A 531 4.40 42.74 -16.71
CA GLU A 531 4.60 43.95 -17.55
C GLU A 531 4.13 45.27 -16.95
N LYS A 532 3.35 45.22 -15.86
CA LYS A 532 2.94 46.45 -15.16
C LYS A 532 3.83 46.91 -14.01
N ASN A 533 4.83 46.10 -13.58
CA ASN A 533 5.69 46.48 -12.43
C ASN A 533 7.19 46.21 -12.61
N ARG A 534 7.69 46.01 -13.85
CA ARG A 534 9.11 45.76 -14.12
C ARG A 534 9.71 46.74 -15.12
N ASN A 535 9.77 48.02 -14.72
CA ASN A 535 10.57 49.02 -15.47
C ASN A 535 11.84 49.47 -14.74
N SER A 536 12.40 48.66 -13.80
CA SER A 536 13.59 49.07 -13.05
C SER A 536 14.77 48.11 -12.99
N ASN A 537 14.69 46.88 -13.57
CA ASN A 537 15.79 45.90 -13.44
C ASN A 537 16.15 45.17 -14.75
N LYS A 538 16.13 45.83 -15.91
CA LYS A 538 16.72 45.28 -17.14
C LYS A 538 18.07 45.94 -17.42
N LEU A 539 19.05 45.13 -17.80
CA LEU A 539 20.34 45.62 -18.33
C LEU A 539 20.12 46.75 -19.30
N THR A 540 20.75 47.89 -19.04
CA THR A 540 20.81 48.99 -20.00
C THR A 540 21.65 48.56 -21.23
N PHE A 541 21.43 49.19 -22.37
CA PHE A 541 22.19 48.87 -23.60
C PHE A 541 23.71 48.91 -23.41
N LYS A 542 24.21 49.79 -22.50
CA LYS A 542 25.60 49.85 -22.10
C LYS A 542 26.05 48.63 -21.28
N GLU A 543 25.27 48.21 -20.32
CA GLU A 543 25.55 47.04 -19.46
C GLU A 543 25.52 45.74 -20.26
N ARG A 544 24.64 45.62 -21.25
CA ARG A 544 24.59 44.47 -22.14
C ARG A 544 25.83 44.36 -23.04
N LYS A 545 26.32 45.48 -23.54
CA LYS A 545 27.55 45.52 -24.32
C LYS A 545 28.78 45.21 -23.45
N GLU A 546 28.82 45.72 -22.22
CA GLU A 546 29.84 45.41 -21.22
C GLU A 546 29.84 43.91 -20.86
N PHE A 547 28.68 43.31 -20.72
CA PHE A 547 28.51 41.87 -20.43
C PHE A 547 29.06 40.98 -21.59
N GLU A 548 28.77 41.33 -22.85
CA GLU A 548 29.28 40.63 -24.02
C GLU A 548 30.79 40.78 -24.18
N GLU A 549 31.34 41.96 -23.87
CA GLU A 549 32.80 42.23 -23.89
C GLU A 549 33.51 41.47 -22.76
N LEU A 550 32.97 41.48 -21.53
CA LEU A 550 33.52 40.75 -20.39
C LEU A 550 33.52 39.22 -20.62
N THR A 551 32.48 38.68 -21.25
CA THR A 551 32.43 37.25 -21.59
C THR A 551 33.55 36.84 -22.53
N LYS A 552 33.82 37.64 -23.58
CA LYS A 552 34.90 37.37 -24.52
C LYS A 552 36.31 37.55 -23.90
N GLU A 553 36.45 38.53 -23.00
CA GLU A 553 37.71 38.75 -22.30
C GLU A 553 38.01 37.64 -21.30
N LEU A 554 36.99 37.16 -20.55
CA LEU A 554 37.12 36.02 -19.65
C LEU A 554 37.50 34.73 -20.38
N ASP A 555 36.90 34.46 -21.55
CA ASP A 555 37.27 33.32 -22.39
C ASP A 555 38.75 33.41 -22.84
N SER A 556 39.22 34.60 -23.24
CA SER A 556 40.61 34.78 -23.67
C SER A 556 41.60 34.63 -22.52
N LEU A 557 41.28 35.16 -21.32
CA LEU A 557 42.13 35.05 -20.14
C LEU A 557 42.19 33.61 -19.59
N ASN A 558 41.06 32.87 -19.65
CA ASN A 558 41.02 31.48 -19.27
C ASN A 558 41.83 30.59 -20.23
N ASN A 559 41.82 30.88 -21.54
CA ASN A 559 42.67 30.19 -22.51
C ASN A 559 44.16 30.45 -22.24
N GLU A 560 44.58 31.73 -21.98
CA GLU A 560 45.96 32.07 -21.62
C GLU A 560 46.39 31.36 -20.32
N LYS A 561 45.50 31.25 -19.33
CA LYS A 561 45.75 30.53 -18.10
C LYS A 561 45.96 29.02 -18.35
N GLN A 562 45.12 28.39 -19.19
CA GLN A 562 45.29 27.00 -19.59
C GLN A 562 46.59 26.73 -20.34
N GLU A 563 47.02 27.66 -21.23
CA GLU A 563 48.28 27.54 -21.91
C GLU A 563 49.48 27.56 -20.94
N ILE A 564 49.45 28.44 -19.93
CA ILE A 564 50.47 28.48 -18.87
C ILE A 564 50.43 27.20 -18.02
N GLU A 565 49.27 26.66 -17.67
CA GLU A 565 49.13 25.40 -16.95
C GLU A 565 49.67 24.20 -17.75
N THR A 566 49.47 24.17 -19.06
CA THR A 566 50.08 23.14 -19.94
C THR A 566 51.59 23.24 -20.01
N ILE A 567 52.15 24.47 -19.99
CA ILE A 567 53.60 24.68 -19.96
C ILE A 567 54.18 24.22 -18.60
N PHE A 568 53.51 24.48 -17.49
CA PHE A 568 53.92 23.97 -16.18
C PHE A 568 53.89 22.44 -16.07
N SER A 569 52.93 21.80 -16.74
CA SER A 569 52.83 20.33 -16.75
C SER A 569 53.88 19.65 -17.61
N ASN A 570 54.42 20.34 -18.64
CA ASN A 570 55.40 19.81 -19.60
C ASN A 570 56.86 20.02 -19.22
N GLY A 571 57.18 20.60 -18.06
CA GLY A 571 58.52 20.57 -17.46
C GLY A 571 59.60 21.38 -18.21
N SER A 572 59.37 22.62 -18.58
CA SER A 572 60.32 23.49 -19.29
C SER A 572 61.26 24.28 -18.34
N ASN A 573 62.43 24.60 -18.81
CA ASN A 573 63.61 25.18 -18.16
C ASN A 573 63.33 26.26 -17.08
N THR A 574 64.14 26.24 -16.04
CA THR A 574 64.01 26.98 -14.75
C THR A 574 64.02 28.51 -14.81
N ALA A 575 64.51 29.13 -15.91
CA ALA A 575 64.60 30.61 -16.04
C ALA A 575 63.27 31.28 -16.47
N ASP A 576 62.38 30.57 -17.15
CA ASP A 576 61.10 31.11 -17.62
C ASP A 576 59.95 30.83 -16.60
N LEU A 577 60.13 29.88 -15.64
CA LEU A 577 59.11 29.48 -14.65
C LEU A 577 58.74 30.63 -13.70
N ASP A 578 59.70 31.44 -13.26
CA ASP A 578 59.42 32.58 -12.36
C ASP A 578 58.59 33.68 -13.05
N ARG A 579 58.85 33.87 -14.36
CA ARG A 579 58.10 34.86 -15.15
C ARG A 579 56.68 34.38 -15.44
N LEU A 580 56.51 33.12 -15.75
CA LEU A 580 55.20 32.49 -15.99
C LEU A 580 54.40 32.39 -14.68
N ALA A 581 55.04 32.11 -13.53
CA ALA A 581 54.36 32.07 -12.23
C ALA A 581 53.85 33.47 -11.82
N LYS A 582 54.62 34.54 -12.08
CA LYS A 582 54.13 35.91 -11.86
C LYS A 582 52.94 36.22 -12.75
N ARG A 583 53.04 35.88 -14.04
CA ARG A 583 51.95 36.10 -15.00
C ARG A 583 50.71 35.31 -14.67
N TYR A 584 50.84 34.06 -14.20
CA TYR A 584 49.72 33.21 -13.74
C TYR A 584 48.99 33.81 -12.55
N ASN A 585 49.72 34.36 -11.57
CA ASN A 585 49.11 35.01 -10.40
C ASN A 585 48.41 36.32 -10.77
N GLU A 586 49.00 37.11 -11.71
CA GLU A 586 48.34 38.29 -12.25
C GLU A 586 47.05 37.95 -13.00
N LEU A 587 47.07 36.92 -13.87
CA LEU A 587 45.91 36.42 -14.58
C LEU A 587 44.81 35.97 -13.64
N LYS A 588 45.14 35.23 -12.58
CA LYS A 588 44.19 34.80 -11.58
C LYS A 588 43.48 35.97 -10.92
N SER A 589 44.23 36.99 -10.49
CA SER A 589 43.65 38.19 -9.87
C SER A 589 42.74 38.97 -10.84
N ILE A 590 43.10 39.05 -12.14
CA ILE A 590 42.32 39.75 -13.16
C ILE A 590 41.04 38.96 -13.49
N ILE A 591 41.12 37.63 -13.54
CA ILE A 591 39.97 36.75 -13.76
C ILE A 591 38.98 36.88 -12.60
N ASP A 592 39.43 36.79 -11.32
CA ASP A 592 38.59 36.90 -10.14
C ASP A 592 37.82 38.25 -10.10
N GLU A 593 38.52 39.39 -10.47
CA GLU A 593 37.88 40.71 -10.52
C GLU A 593 36.84 40.83 -11.65
N LYS A 594 37.13 40.28 -12.83
CA LYS A 594 36.23 40.29 -13.98
C LYS A 594 35.04 39.33 -13.83
N GLU A 595 35.25 38.16 -13.21
CA GLU A 595 34.17 37.21 -12.87
C GLU A 595 33.18 37.81 -11.88
N TYR A 596 33.65 38.56 -10.87
CA TYR A 596 32.76 39.25 -9.95
C TYR A 596 31.87 40.26 -10.69
N ARG A 597 32.43 41.06 -11.60
CA ARG A 597 31.65 42.03 -12.39
C ARG A 597 30.72 41.35 -13.40
N TRP A 598 31.12 40.24 -13.97
CA TRP A 598 30.31 39.41 -14.86
C TRP A 598 29.11 38.81 -14.12
N LEU A 599 29.27 38.31 -12.88
CA LEU A 599 28.22 37.82 -12.03
C LEU A 599 27.19 38.91 -11.67
N GLU A 600 27.64 40.10 -11.30
CA GLU A 600 26.73 41.24 -11.04
C GLU A 600 25.84 41.58 -12.26
N LEU A 601 26.38 41.48 -13.45
CA LEU A 601 25.65 41.75 -14.68
C LEU A 601 24.73 40.57 -15.06
N SER A 602 25.16 39.35 -14.82
CA SER A 602 24.35 38.12 -15.06
C SER A 602 23.12 38.04 -14.18
N GLU A 603 23.15 38.54 -12.92
CA GLU A 603 21.99 38.61 -12.04
C GLU A 603 20.92 39.62 -12.51
N LYS A 604 21.28 40.54 -13.42
CA LYS A 604 20.40 41.54 -14.02
C LYS A 604 19.86 41.14 -15.40
N GLU A 605 20.35 40.07 -15.99
CA GLU A 605 19.88 39.52 -17.27
C GLU A 605 18.55 38.75 -17.10
#